data_ab556ed121233a7a7bf7b8b58ad97d85
#
_entry.id   ab556ed121233a7a7bf7b8b58ad97d85
#
_cell.length_a   1.000
_cell.length_b   1.000
_cell.length_c   1.000
_cell.angle_alpha   90.00
_cell.angle_beta   90.00
_cell.angle_gamma   90.00
#
_symmetry.space_group_name_H-M   'P 1'
#
loop_
_entity.id
_entity.type
_entity.pdbx_description
1 polymer ?
#
loop_
_entity_poly.entity_id
_entity_poly.type
_entity_poly.pdbx_seq_one_letter_code
_entity_poly.pdbx_strand_id
1 'polypeptide(L)'
;MKILYTFLLLLLIHSNTQAQLSQDEKRIVEYIKAHFGESEELLIESVNINSGTLNTEGVKKVGAIYRRELDKLGFTTEWVNLPDSLRRAGHLVATRKGSQGKRLFLIGHLDTVFELDMAFSPYTKLNDSTATGQGVNDMKGGNMVMISALKALHSLKLLDNTQIIAYFTGDEESSGSPHAVARKDFIERARTTEIALGFEGAQDLNTVAVARRGIGGWVLDVNAKTGHSAGIFSQSAGYGAIYEAARIITEFRTQLKDEKYLTFNPGLMSAGSEIKVDKANAKVEAIGKTNIISPAAYVAGDLRFISEVQRDKAREKMKAITAQSLNGTSSTITFTDGLPAMEPTEGNYRLVKYLDKISRDMSIGATLAGDPGARGAGDISDIAKYVDCLDGMGASGGGAHKPGEVVNLKELPILVQRAALMIYRLSRANSSIN
;
A
#
# COMPACT_ATOMS: atom_id res chain seq x y z
N MET A 1 13.56 79.87 10.79
CA MET A 1 14.04 78.67 10.18
C MET A 1 13.12 77.51 10.65
N LYS A 2 12.20 77.13 9.82
CA LYS A 2 11.31 75.95 10.10
C LYS A 2 11.80 74.81 9.23
N ILE A 3 12.31 73.74 9.86
CA ILE A 3 12.74 72.50 9.20
C ILE A 3 11.52 71.58 9.05
N LEU A 4 11.17 71.35 7.80
CA LEU A 4 10.05 70.52 7.41
C LEU A 4 10.61 69.08 7.27
N TYR A 5 10.24 68.12 8.19
CA TYR A 5 10.55 66.73 8.07
C TYR A 5 9.48 66.04 7.22
N THR A 6 9.86 65.68 6.00
CA THR A 6 9.03 64.82 5.13
C THR A 6 9.29 63.38 5.48
N PHE A 7 8.34 62.72 6.15
CA PHE A 7 8.34 61.29 6.40
C PHE A 7 7.91 60.55 5.11
N LEU A 8 8.87 59.91 4.44
CA LEU A 8 8.61 59.02 3.31
C LEU A 8 8.17 57.67 3.86
N LEU A 9 6.85 57.36 3.84
CA LEU A 9 6.29 56.12 4.24
C LEU A 9 6.48 55.10 3.09
N LEU A 10 7.52 54.28 3.15
CA LEU A 10 7.72 53.12 2.28
C LEU A 10 6.69 52.05 2.68
N LEU A 11 5.57 51.99 1.97
CA LEU A 11 4.66 50.86 1.96
C LEU A 11 5.36 49.64 1.29
N LEU A 12 5.95 48.79 2.09
CA LEU A 12 6.34 47.43 1.66
C LEU A 12 5.05 46.66 1.36
N ILE A 13 4.62 46.74 0.10
CA ILE A 13 3.62 45.80 -0.44
C ILE A 13 4.29 44.44 -0.46
N HIS A 14 4.08 43.66 0.58
CA HIS A 14 4.30 42.22 0.53
C HIS A 14 3.25 41.67 -0.45
N SER A 15 3.59 41.64 -1.73
CA SER A 15 2.88 40.81 -2.69
C SER A 15 3.09 39.38 -2.25
N ASN A 16 2.12 38.84 -1.51
CA ASN A 16 1.92 37.40 -1.41
C ASN A 16 1.71 36.93 -2.85
N THR A 17 2.77 36.53 -3.52
CA THR A 17 2.68 35.77 -4.76
C THR A 17 2.10 34.41 -4.38
N GLN A 18 0.76 34.35 -4.27
CA GLN A 18 0.09 33.08 -4.36
C GLN A 18 0.54 32.49 -5.70
N ALA A 19 1.28 31.40 -5.65
CA ALA A 19 1.66 30.70 -6.85
C ALA A 19 0.36 30.31 -7.56
N GLN A 20 0.14 30.88 -8.74
CA GLN A 20 -1.04 30.58 -9.56
C GLN A 20 -0.67 29.46 -10.54
N LEU A 21 -1.66 28.65 -10.88
CA LEU A 21 -1.55 27.69 -11.97
C LEU A 21 -1.11 28.43 -13.25
N SER A 22 -0.13 27.87 -13.95
CA SER A 22 0.28 28.33 -15.28
C SER A 22 -0.89 28.21 -16.29
N GLN A 23 -0.72 28.77 -17.48
CA GLN A 23 -1.76 28.68 -18.52
C GLN A 23 -2.07 27.22 -18.90
N ASP A 24 -1.05 26.38 -19.07
CA ASP A 24 -1.25 24.96 -19.36
C ASP A 24 -1.93 24.22 -18.22
N GLU A 25 -1.57 24.52 -16.97
CA GLU A 25 -2.20 23.92 -15.81
C GLU A 25 -3.67 24.31 -15.66
N LYS A 26 -4.03 25.54 -15.95
CA LYS A 26 -5.44 25.97 -16.04
C LYS A 26 -6.19 25.20 -17.12
N ARG A 27 -5.58 25.03 -18.30
CA ARG A 27 -6.16 24.23 -19.38
C ARG A 27 -6.38 22.77 -18.97
N ILE A 28 -5.46 22.18 -18.23
CA ILE A 28 -5.60 20.81 -17.68
C ILE A 28 -6.83 20.73 -16.76
N VAL A 29 -6.93 21.66 -15.81
CA VAL A 29 -8.03 21.71 -14.85
C VAL A 29 -9.38 21.88 -15.56
N GLU A 30 -9.46 22.81 -16.51
CA GLU A 30 -10.67 23.07 -17.30
C GLU A 30 -11.08 21.87 -18.17
N TYR A 31 -10.10 21.22 -18.83
CA TYR A 31 -10.34 20.04 -19.63
C TYR A 31 -10.96 18.92 -18.79
N ILE A 32 -10.37 18.63 -17.62
CA ILE A 32 -10.86 17.57 -16.73
C ILE A 32 -12.30 17.89 -16.26
N LYS A 33 -12.59 19.14 -15.89
CA LYS A 33 -13.94 19.54 -15.49
C LYS A 33 -14.96 19.31 -16.61
N ALA A 34 -14.59 19.65 -17.84
CA ALA A 34 -15.48 19.55 -19.01
C ALA A 34 -15.73 18.08 -19.43
N HIS A 35 -14.78 17.17 -19.20
CA HIS A 35 -14.82 15.78 -19.68
C HIS A 35 -14.92 14.73 -18.55
N PHE A 36 -15.25 15.14 -17.33
CA PHE A 36 -15.28 14.22 -16.19
C PHE A 36 -16.30 13.10 -16.35
N GLY A 37 -17.40 13.33 -17.09
CA GLY A 37 -18.37 12.28 -17.40
C GLY A 37 -17.76 11.04 -18.07
N GLU A 38 -16.79 11.23 -18.97
CA GLU A 38 -16.07 10.11 -19.60
C GLU A 38 -15.21 9.31 -18.57
N SER A 39 -14.74 9.98 -17.53
CA SER A 39 -14.00 9.32 -16.43
C SER A 39 -14.94 8.47 -15.57
N GLU A 40 -16.15 8.98 -15.28
CA GLU A 40 -17.17 8.22 -14.56
C GLU A 40 -17.63 7.01 -15.36
N GLU A 41 -17.80 7.14 -16.69
CA GLU A 41 -18.12 6.01 -17.59
C GLU A 41 -17.05 4.91 -17.51
N LEU A 42 -15.77 5.27 -17.53
CA LEU A 42 -14.66 4.32 -17.38
C LEU A 42 -14.72 3.58 -16.03
N LEU A 43 -15.04 4.29 -14.95
CA LEU A 43 -15.21 3.70 -13.63
C LEU A 43 -16.39 2.71 -13.62
N ILE A 44 -17.55 3.12 -14.17
CA ILE A 44 -18.75 2.28 -14.27
C ILE A 44 -18.44 1.00 -15.06
N GLU A 45 -17.79 1.12 -16.22
CA GLU A 45 -17.44 -0.02 -17.07
C GLU A 45 -16.58 -1.03 -16.32
N SER A 46 -15.54 -0.56 -15.61
CA SER A 46 -14.62 -1.43 -14.88
C SER A 46 -15.24 -2.05 -13.62
N VAL A 47 -16.04 -1.30 -12.86
CA VAL A 47 -16.70 -1.79 -11.63
C VAL A 47 -17.75 -2.84 -11.95
N ASN A 48 -18.40 -2.75 -13.09
CA ASN A 48 -19.42 -3.72 -13.54
C ASN A 48 -18.83 -5.06 -14.02
N ILE A 49 -17.53 -5.27 -13.82
CA ILE A 49 -16.86 -6.56 -14.04
C ILE A 49 -16.34 -7.07 -12.68
N ASN A 50 -16.79 -8.26 -12.27
CA ASN A 50 -16.14 -8.92 -11.14
C ASN A 50 -14.71 -9.29 -11.52
N SER A 51 -13.74 -8.83 -10.71
CA SER A 51 -12.32 -9.08 -10.89
C SER A 51 -11.65 -9.57 -9.60
N GLY A 52 -12.30 -10.44 -8.84
CA GLY A 52 -11.63 -11.15 -7.73
C GLY A 52 -10.31 -11.75 -8.22
N THR A 53 -9.26 -11.77 -7.39
CA THR A 53 -7.91 -12.17 -7.82
C THR A 53 -7.89 -13.54 -8.51
N LEU A 54 -8.70 -14.48 -8.03
CA LEU A 54 -8.78 -15.83 -8.62
C LEU A 54 -9.68 -15.90 -9.85
N ASN A 55 -10.50 -14.87 -10.11
CA ASN A 55 -11.25 -14.73 -11.34
C ASN A 55 -10.36 -14.14 -12.44
N THR A 56 -9.39 -14.92 -12.92
CA THR A 56 -8.38 -14.47 -13.89
C THR A 56 -8.99 -13.91 -15.18
N GLU A 57 -10.15 -14.38 -15.62
CA GLU A 57 -10.86 -13.87 -16.78
C GLU A 57 -11.46 -12.47 -16.50
N GLY A 58 -11.99 -12.24 -15.32
CA GLY A 58 -12.49 -10.92 -14.91
C GLY A 58 -11.36 -9.89 -14.81
N VAL A 59 -10.23 -10.27 -14.21
CA VAL A 59 -9.02 -9.44 -14.14
C VAL A 59 -8.53 -9.06 -15.54
N LYS A 60 -8.46 -10.01 -16.48
CA LYS A 60 -8.09 -9.75 -17.88
C LYS A 60 -9.08 -8.84 -18.59
N LYS A 61 -10.39 -8.96 -18.32
CA LYS A 61 -11.42 -8.07 -18.89
C LYS A 61 -11.24 -6.64 -18.41
N VAL A 62 -11.01 -6.42 -17.11
CA VAL A 62 -10.70 -5.09 -16.59
C VAL A 62 -9.41 -4.53 -17.22
N GLY A 63 -8.36 -5.36 -17.31
CA GLY A 63 -7.12 -5.00 -18.00
C GLY A 63 -7.33 -4.63 -19.48
N ALA A 64 -8.21 -5.32 -20.18
CA ALA A 64 -8.54 -5.00 -21.59
C ALA A 64 -9.21 -3.62 -21.74
N ILE A 65 -10.06 -3.20 -20.79
CA ILE A 65 -10.64 -1.85 -20.76
C ILE A 65 -9.54 -0.80 -20.64
N TYR A 66 -8.65 -0.95 -19.65
CA TYR A 66 -7.57 0.01 -19.41
C TYR A 66 -6.54 0.01 -20.54
N ARG A 67 -6.23 -1.15 -21.10
CA ARG A 67 -5.39 -1.28 -22.30
C ARG A 67 -5.97 -0.47 -23.45
N ARG A 68 -7.26 -0.63 -23.75
CA ARG A 68 -7.96 0.11 -24.81
C ARG A 68 -7.81 1.64 -24.66
N GLU A 69 -7.93 2.15 -23.43
CA GLU A 69 -7.78 3.58 -23.16
C GLU A 69 -6.31 4.01 -23.33
N LEU A 70 -5.36 3.26 -22.79
CA LEU A 70 -3.93 3.59 -22.87
C LEU A 70 -3.37 3.50 -24.30
N ASP A 71 -3.83 2.55 -25.10
CA ASP A 71 -3.48 2.45 -26.52
C ASP A 71 -3.90 3.72 -27.29
N LYS A 72 -5.10 4.27 -27.04
CA LYS A 72 -5.57 5.54 -27.60
C LYS A 72 -4.67 6.73 -27.24
N LEU A 73 -4.01 6.68 -26.09
CA LEU A 73 -3.08 7.72 -25.62
C LEU A 73 -1.66 7.56 -26.18
N GLY A 74 -1.43 6.59 -27.05
CA GLY A 74 -0.14 6.32 -27.68
C GLY A 74 0.88 5.64 -26.77
N PHE A 75 0.43 4.93 -25.74
CA PHE A 75 1.29 4.01 -24.99
C PHE A 75 1.46 2.71 -25.76
N THR A 76 2.64 2.10 -25.64
CA THR A 76 2.85 0.71 -26.05
C THR A 76 2.44 -0.19 -24.90
N THR A 77 1.38 -0.99 -25.11
CA THR A 77 0.85 -1.86 -24.07
C THR A 77 1.24 -3.31 -24.28
N GLU A 78 1.46 -4.02 -23.20
CA GLU A 78 1.74 -5.46 -23.19
C GLU A 78 1.11 -6.13 -21.99
N TRP A 79 0.86 -7.44 -22.11
CA TRP A 79 0.41 -8.28 -21.00
C TRP A 79 1.58 -9.15 -20.53
N VAL A 80 1.96 -8.98 -19.27
CA VAL A 80 3.00 -9.80 -18.64
C VAL A 80 2.34 -11.05 -18.06
N ASN A 81 2.57 -12.17 -18.69
CA ASN A 81 2.06 -13.45 -18.21
C ASN A 81 2.89 -13.94 -17.01
N LEU A 82 2.21 -14.44 -16.01
CA LEU A 82 2.82 -15.15 -14.90
C LEU A 82 2.87 -16.66 -15.19
N PRO A 83 3.81 -17.40 -14.58
CA PRO A 83 3.82 -18.87 -14.67
C PRO A 83 2.46 -19.48 -14.26
N ASP A 84 2.00 -20.48 -14.98
CA ASP A 84 0.70 -21.14 -14.72
C ASP A 84 0.59 -21.69 -13.29
N SER A 85 1.72 -22.07 -12.68
CA SER A 85 1.80 -22.54 -11.30
C SER A 85 1.32 -21.50 -10.28
N LEU A 86 1.39 -20.21 -10.59
CA LEU A 86 0.89 -19.15 -9.73
C LEU A 86 -0.65 -19.01 -9.80
N ARG A 87 -1.28 -19.47 -10.86
CA ARG A 87 -2.73 -19.37 -11.09
C ARG A 87 -3.26 -17.95 -10.94
N ARG A 88 -2.57 -16.99 -11.57
CA ARG A 88 -2.89 -15.56 -11.58
C ARG A 88 -3.02 -15.05 -13.03
N ALA A 89 -3.78 -13.98 -13.19
CA ALA A 89 -4.09 -13.43 -14.53
C ALA A 89 -2.86 -12.87 -15.25
N GLY A 90 -1.85 -12.41 -14.51
CA GLY A 90 -0.75 -11.60 -15.04
C GLY A 90 -1.00 -10.10 -14.88
N HIS A 91 -0.22 -9.28 -15.56
CA HIS A 91 -0.20 -7.83 -15.37
C HIS A 91 -0.34 -7.09 -16.70
N LEU A 92 -0.96 -5.91 -16.65
CA LEU A 92 -0.98 -4.97 -17.78
C LEU A 92 0.13 -3.93 -17.58
N VAL A 93 0.92 -3.72 -18.62
CA VAL A 93 1.95 -2.67 -18.65
C VAL A 93 1.73 -1.78 -19.84
N ALA A 94 1.81 -0.47 -19.62
CA ALA A 94 1.74 0.54 -20.65
C ALA A 94 2.96 1.46 -20.54
N THR A 95 3.74 1.55 -21.62
CA THR A 95 5.00 2.28 -21.63
C THR A 95 4.95 3.42 -22.64
N ARG A 96 5.37 4.59 -22.23
CA ARG A 96 5.64 5.74 -23.06
C ARG A 96 7.12 6.09 -22.98
N LYS A 97 7.81 6.02 -24.10
CA LYS A 97 9.24 6.33 -24.19
C LYS A 97 9.44 7.80 -24.58
N GLY A 98 10.35 8.46 -23.90
CA GLY A 98 10.73 9.85 -24.15
C GLY A 98 12.08 10.16 -23.51
N SER A 99 12.41 11.45 -23.41
CA SER A 99 13.66 11.91 -22.81
C SER A 99 13.49 13.13 -21.91
N GLN A 100 12.26 13.59 -21.71
CA GLN A 100 11.97 14.81 -20.96
C GLN A 100 11.46 14.51 -19.56
N GLY A 101 11.96 15.27 -18.58
CA GLY A 101 11.53 15.23 -17.19
C GLY A 101 11.91 13.95 -16.45
N LYS A 102 11.23 13.70 -15.34
CA LYS A 102 11.44 12.51 -14.52
C LYS A 102 10.84 11.27 -15.16
N ARG A 103 11.50 10.13 -14.97
CA ARG A 103 10.97 8.81 -15.33
C ARG A 103 9.99 8.36 -14.28
N LEU A 104 8.70 8.29 -14.65
CA LEU A 104 7.61 8.01 -13.73
C LEU A 104 7.16 6.55 -13.82
N PHE A 105 6.85 5.97 -12.68
CA PHE A 105 6.22 4.67 -12.52
C PHE A 105 4.86 4.86 -11.84
N LEU A 106 3.77 4.65 -12.57
CA LEU A 106 2.41 4.81 -12.07
C LEU A 106 1.85 3.43 -11.76
N ILE A 107 1.33 3.24 -10.54
CA ILE A 107 0.96 1.92 -10.03
C ILE A 107 -0.54 1.85 -9.79
N GLY A 108 -1.14 0.78 -10.29
CA GLY A 108 -2.49 0.35 -9.97
C GLY A 108 -2.60 -1.17 -9.95
N HIS A 109 -3.75 -1.70 -9.55
CA HIS A 109 -4.07 -3.11 -9.68
C HIS A 109 -5.45 -3.34 -10.31
N LEU A 110 -5.62 -4.52 -10.94
CA LEU A 110 -6.80 -4.90 -11.73
C LEU A 110 -7.78 -5.73 -10.92
N ASP A 111 -7.26 -6.46 -9.95
CA ASP A 111 -8.00 -7.39 -9.12
C ASP A 111 -8.72 -6.69 -7.96
N THR A 112 -9.51 -7.44 -7.24
CA THR A 112 -10.20 -7.03 -6.01
C THR A 112 -10.30 -8.23 -5.07
N VAL A 113 -10.60 -8.01 -3.79
CA VAL A 113 -10.88 -9.07 -2.81
C VAL A 113 -12.20 -9.83 -3.07
N PHE A 114 -13.02 -9.36 -3.99
CA PHE A 114 -14.39 -9.88 -4.19
C PHE A 114 -14.39 -11.05 -5.18
N GLU A 115 -14.21 -12.27 -4.66
CA GLU A 115 -14.18 -13.48 -5.46
C GLU A 115 -15.56 -13.88 -6.03
N LEU A 116 -15.60 -14.84 -6.96
CA LEU A 116 -16.83 -15.24 -7.66
C LEU A 116 -17.90 -15.89 -6.77
N ASP A 117 -17.53 -16.43 -5.63
CA ASP A 117 -18.45 -17.00 -4.64
C ASP A 117 -19.14 -15.93 -3.77
N MET A 118 -18.67 -14.70 -3.84
CA MET A 118 -19.29 -13.55 -3.18
C MET A 118 -20.39 -12.95 -4.06
N ALA A 119 -21.43 -12.41 -3.42
CA ALA A 119 -22.50 -11.71 -4.13
C ALA A 119 -21.94 -10.50 -4.91
N PHE A 120 -22.18 -10.44 -6.21
CA PHE A 120 -21.71 -9.34 -7.04
C PHE A 120 -22.49 -8.05 -6.74
N SER A 121 -21.77 -6.96 -6.53
CA SER A 121 -22.31 -5.62 -6.34
C SER A 121 -21.82 -4.71 -7.48
N PRO A 122 -22.68 -4.39 -8.48
CA PRO A 122 -22.32 -3.50 -9.57
C PRO A 122 -22.23 -2.05 -9.09
N TYR A 123 -21.68 -1.18 -9.95
CA TYR A 123 -21.71 0.25 -9.71
C TYR A 123 -23.14 0.75 -9.50
N THR A 124 -23.36 1.41 -8.39
CA THR A 124 -24.66 2.01 -8.04
C THR A 124 -24.44 3.37 -7.42
N LYS A 125 -24.99 4.41 -8.03
CA LYS A 125 -24.99 5.76 -7.46
C LYS A 125 -26.00 5.84 -6.31
N LEU A 126 -25.50 6.06 -5.10
CA LEU A 126 -26.34 6.15 -3.92
C LEU A 126 -26.97 7.54 -3.75
N ASN A 127 -26.21 8.56 -4.13
CA ASN A 127 -26.63 9.97 -4.14
C ASN A 127 -25.63 10.79 -4.98
N ASP A 128 -25.77 12.13 -5.00
CA ASP A 128 -24.91 13.03 -5.80
C ASP A 128 -23.44 13.09 -5.33
N SER A 129 -23.11 12.50 -4.19
CA SER A 129 -21.74 12.51 -3.64
C SER A 129 -21.13 11.13 -3.48
N THR A 130 -21.91 10.05 -3.63
CA THR A 130 -21.45 8.72 -3.26
C THR A 130 -21.96 7.66 -4.23
N ALA A 131 -21.06 6.79 -4.69
CA ALA A 131 -21.39 5.56 -5.39
C ALA A 131 -20.78 4.36 -4.68
N THR A 132 -21.36 3.18 -4.88
CA THR A 132 -20.89 1.89 -4.36
C THR A 132 -20.65 0.91 -5.50
N GLY A 133 -19.85 -0.13 -5.25
CA GLY A 133 -19.56 -1.22 -6.17
C GLY A 133 -18.27 -1.94 -5.80
N GLN A 134 -18.06 -3.15 -6.31
CA GLN A 134 -16.86 -3.93 -6.00
C GLN A 134 -15.60 -3.30 -6.60
N GLY A 135 -14.65 -2.91 -5.73
CA GLY A 135 -13.42 -2.25 -6.13
C GLY A 135 -13.61 -0.80 -6.56
N VAL A 136 -14.75 -0.17 -6.24
CA VAL A 136 -15.04 1.21 -6.67
C VAL A 136 -14.05 2.23 -6.09
N ASN A 137 -13.46 1.94 -4.94
CA ASN A 137 -12.40 2.70 -4.29
C ASN A 137 -11.06 1.96 -4.36
N ASP A 138 -11.07 0.65 -4.15
CA ASP A 138 -9.88 -0.22 -4.07
C ASP A 138 -9.84 -1.23 -5.22
N MET A 139 -9.10 -0.95 -6.37
CA MET A 139 -8.65 0.42 -6.64
C MET A 139 -9.07 0.87 -8.06
N LYS A 140 -10.25 0.39 -8.57
CA LYS A 140 -10.74 0.81 -9.89
C LYS A 140 -10.95 2.32 -10.00
N GLY A 141 -11.36 2.96 -8.88
CA GLY A 141 -11.43 4.41 -8.78
C GLY A 141 -10.06 5.08 -8.94
N GLY A 142 -9.01 4.51 -8.33
CA GLY A 142 -7.64 4.99 -8.49
C GLY A 142 -7.11 4.81 -9.91
N ASN A 143 -7.39 3.67 -10.53
CA ASN A 143 -7.05 3.41 -11.94
C ASN A 143 -7.74 4.42 -12.87
N MET A 144 -9.01 4.72 -12.61
CA MET A 144 -9.74 5.76 -13.34
C MET A 144 -9.09 7.13 -13.17
N VAL A 145 -8.68 7.50 -11.94
CA VAL A 145 -7.96 8.77 -11.68
C VAL A 145 -6.67 8.83 -12.49
N MET A 146 -5.85 7.77 -12.48
CA MET A 146 -4.61 7.69 -13.26
C MET A 146 -4.86 7.85 -14.76
N ILE A 147 -5.74 7.04 -15.32
CA ILE A 147 -6.01 7.02 -16.77
C ILE A 147 -6.62 8.35 -17.22
N SER A 148 -7.55 8.93 -16.45
CA SER A 148 -8.17 10.21 -16.78
C SER A 148 -7.17 11.37 -16.72
N ALA A 149 -6.22 11.34 -15.78
CA ALA A 149 -5.12 12.31 -15.73
C ALA A 149 -4.25 12.23 -17.01
N LEU A 150 -3.86 11.02 -17.41
CA LEU A 150 -3.11 10.79 -18.65
C LEU A 150 -3.91 11.21 -19.89
N LYS A 151 -5.21 10.95 -19.91
CA LYS A 151 -6.12 11.33 -21.01
C LYS A 151 -6.18 12.84 -21.19
N ALA A 152 -6.30 13.60 -20.11
CA ALA A 152 -6.28 15.06 -20.15
C ALA A 152 -4.94 15.61 -20.69
N LEU A 153 -3.83 15.08 -20.21
CA LEU A 153 -2.50 15.49 -20.67
C LEU A 153 -2.28 15.15 -22.16
N HIS A 154 -2.73 13.98 -22.61
CA HIS A 154 -2.64 13.58 -24.01
C HIS A 154 -3.44 14.51 -24.92
N SER A 155 -4.70 14.78 -24.58
CA SER A 155 -5.62 15.63 -25.38
C SER A 155 -5.10 17.06 -25.54
N LEU A 156 -4.35 17.53 -24.56
CA LEU A 156 -3.69 18.84 -24.58
C LEU A 156 -2.28 18.82 -25.19
N LYS A 157 -1.81 17.67 -25.70
CA LYS A 157 -0.45 17.46 -26.26
C LYS A 157 0.65 17.74 -25.22
N LEU A 158 0.38 17.38 -23.97
CA LEU A 158 1.32 17.60 -22.83
C LEU A 158 2.01 16.30 -22.38
N LEU A 159 1.79 15.17 -23.07
CA LEU A 159 2.51 13.90 -22.84
C LEU A 159 3.70 13.70 -23.81
N ASP A 160 3.90 14.60 -24.77
CA ASP A 160 4.94 14.42 -25.77
C ASP A 160 6.33 14.37 -25.12
N ASN A 161 7.13 13.38 -25.56
CA ASN A 161 8.49 13.14 -25.10
C ASN A 161 8.64 12.84 -23.58
N THR A 162 7.55 12.50 -22.86
CA THR A 162 7.58 12.08 -21.46
C THR A 162 7.99 10.61 -21.32
N GLN A 163 8.50 10.24 -20.14
CA GLN A 163 8.92 8.89 -19.80
C GLN A 163 8.01 8.32 -18.70
N ILE A 164 7.06 7.49 -19.06
CA ILE A 164 6.04 6.97 -18.14
C ILE A 164 5.85 5.48 -18.36
N ILE A 165 5.88 4.72 -17.28
CA ILE A 165 5.41 3.35 -17.21
C ILE A 165 4.17 3.35 -16.30
N ALA A 166 3.01 2.97 -16.82
CA ALA A 166 1.83 2.66 -16.03
C ALA A 166 1.73 1.13 -15.91
N TYR A 167 1.77 0.64 -14.68
CA TYR A 167 1.79 -0.78 -14.37
C TYR A 167 0.58 -1.14 -13.51
N PHE A 168 -0.18 -2.13 -13.95
CA PHE A 168 -1.36 -2.62 -13.26
C PHE A 168 -1.16 -4.10 -12.97
N THR A 169 -0.96 -4.43 -11.70
CA THR A 169 -0.86 -5.82 -11.26
C THR A 169 -2.23 -6.49 -11.29
N GLY A 170 -2.27 -7.78 -11.49
CA GLY A 170 -3.51 -8.54 -11.51
C GLY A 170 -3.65 -9.49 -10.34
N ASP A 171 -2.88 -9.27 -9.27
CA ASP A 171 -2.83 -10.11 -8.08
C ASP A 171 -2.32 -9.37 -6.84
N GLU A 172 -2.67 -8.08 -6.69
CA GLU A 172 -2.28 -7.29 -5.50
C GLU A 172 -2.92 -7.86 -4.25
N GLU A 173 -4.22 -8.12 -4.31
CA GLU A 173 -5.06 -8.54 -3.18
C GLU A 173 -4.73 -9.95 -2.68
N SER A 174 -4.21 -10.79 -3.58
CA SER A 174 -3.76 -12.15 -3.26
C SER A 174 -2.62 -12.57 -4.18
N SER A 175 -1.43 -12.09 -3.86
CA SER A 175 -0.25 -12.32 -4.69
C SER A 175 0.04 -13.81 -4.93
N GLY A 176 0.47 -14.14 -6.16
CA GLY A 176 0.95 -15.46 -6.51
C GLY A 176 2.17 -15.86 -5.67
N SER A 177 2.25 -17.15 -5.33
CA SER A 177 3.38 -17.66 -4.54
C SER A 177 4.29 -18.56 -5.40
N PRO A 178 5.63 -18.33 -5.42
CA PRO A 178 6.39 -17.34 -4.62
C PRO A 178 6.20 -15.88 -5.08
N HIS A 179 5.98 -14.97 -4.12
CA HIS A 179 5.77 -13.53 -4.37
C HIS A 179 6.87 -12.91 -5.25
N ALA A 180 8.12 -13.27 -5.02
CA ALA A 180 9.26 -12.78 -5.81
C ALA A 180 9.17 -13.13 -7.31
N VAL A 181 8.47 -14.20 -7.68
CA VAL A 181 8.21 -14.57 -9.08
C VAL A 181 7.11 -13.68 -9.65
N ALA A 182 6.04 -13.46 -8.90
CA ALA A 182 4.93 -12.61 -9.33
C ALA A 182 5.37 -11.14 -9.53
N ARG A 183 6.27 -10.62 -8.69
CA ARG A 183 6.73 -9.21 -8.73
C ARG A 183 8.03 -8.98 -9.50
N LYS A 184 8.61 -10.00 -10.13
CA LYS A 184 9.91 -9.89 -10.81
C LYS A 184 9.92 -8.77 -11.87
N ASP A 185 9.01 -8.83 -12.84
CA ASP A 185 8.93 -7.86 -13.94
C ASP A 185 8.59 -6.45 -13.42
N PHE A 186 7.68 -6.36 -12.45
CA PHE A 186 7.32 -5.11 -11.78
C PHE A 186 8.53 -4.40 -11.18
N ILE A 187 9.33 -5.13 -10.41
CA ILE A 187 10.55 -4.60 -9.77
C ILE A 187 11.61 -4.23 -10.82
N GLU A 188 11.83 -5.06 -11.84
CA GLU A 188 12.81 -4.80 -12.90
C GLU A 188 12.49 -3.51 -13.66
N ARG A 189 11.22 -3.27 -13.98
CA ARG A 189 10.80 -2.03 -14.65
C ARG A 189 10.87 -0.82 -13.73
N ALA A 190 10.44 -0.92 -12.50
CA ALA A 190 10.51 0.17 -11.54
C ALA A 190 11.93 0.68 -11.33
N ARG A 191 12.94 -0.20 -11.32
CA ARG A 191 14.36 0.17 -11.21
C ARG A 191 14.86 1.06 -12.36
N THR A 192 14.15 1.13 -13.47
CA THR A 192 14.49 2.01 -14.59
C THR A 192 13.89 3.42 -14.44
N THR A 193 13.12 3.66 -13.40
CA THR A 193 12.41 4.91 -13.13
C THR A 193 13.02 5.68 -11.95
N GLU A 194 12.51 6.86 -11.64
CA GLU A 194 13.01 7.71 -10.56
C GLU A 194 11.96 7.94 -9.47
N ILE A 195 10.68 7.96 -9.85
CA ILE A 195 9.56 8.26 -8.95
C ILE A 195 8.43 7.29 -9.22
N ALA A 196 7.88 6.72 -8.16
CA ALA A 196 6.68 5.92 -8.20
C ALA A 196 5.49 6.65 -7.57
N LEU A 197 4.37 6.66 -8.27
CA LEU A 197 3.10 7.20 -7.78
C LEU A 197 2.08 6.05 -7.72
N GLY A 198 1.67 5.68 -6.50
CA GLY A 198 0.64 4.67 -6.26
C GLY A 198 -0.75 5.29 -6.24
N PHE A 199 -1.66 4.70 -7.00
CA PHE A 199 -3.04 5.19 -7.09
C PHE A 199 -4.00 4.37 -6.20
N GLU A 200 -3.48 3.83 -5.12
CA GLU A 200 -4.28 3.26 -4.04
C GLU A 200 -5.26 4.29 -3.45
N GLY A 201 -6.30 3.80 -2.77
CA GLY A 201 -7.31 4.65 -2.17
C GLY A 201 -6.71 5.76 -1.32
N ALA A 202 -7.10 7.01 -1.57
CA ALA A 202 -6.74 8.15 -0.73
C ALA A 202 -7.43 8.04 0.64
N GLN A 203 -6.72 8.40 1.69
CA GLN A 203 -7.32 8.45 3.03
C GLN A 203 -8.42 9.53 3.11
N ASP A 204 -8.14 10.67 2.52
CA ASP A 204 -9.02 11.81 2.28
C ASP A 204 -8.41 12.69 1.17
N LEU A 205 -9.10 13.78 0.82
CA LEU A 205 -8.63 14.70 -0.22
C LEU A 205 -7.25 15.29 0.09
N ASN A 206 -6.92 15.48 1.35
CA ASN A 206 -5.75 16.26 1.77
C ASN A 206 -4.61 15.42 2.36
N THR A 207 -4.74 14.08 2.36
CA THR A 207 -3.76 13.18 2.96
C THR A 207 -3.27 12.15 1.96
N VAL A 208 -1.93 11.99 1.88
CA VAL A 208 -1.26 10.99 1.03
C VAL A 208 -0.32 10.12 1.85
N ALA A 209 0.00 8.93 1.39
CA ALA A 209 0.84 7.99 2.10
C ALA A 209 2.32 8.13 1.71
N VAL A 210 3.17 8.35 2.70
CA VAL A 210 4.64 8.37 2.57
C VAL A 210 5.28 7.06 3.00
N ALA A 211 4.48 6.16 3.56
CA ALA A 211 4.93 4.90 4.12
C ALA A 211 3.82 3.85 4.08
N ARG A 212 4.24 2.59 4.03
CA ARG A 212 3.38 1.42 4.24
C ARG A 212 4.12 0.42 5.11
N ARG A 213 3.46 -0.15 6.14
CA ARG A 213 4.10 -1.13 7.00
C ARG A 213 4.23 -2.46 6.30
N GLY A 214 5.46 -3.01 6.30
CA GLY A 214 5.71 -4.37 5.87
C GLY A 214 5.07 -5.39 6.82
N ILE A 215 4.95 -6.62 6.34
CA ILE A 215 4.40 -7.75 7.09
C ILE A 215 5.33 -8.95 7.03
N GLY A 216 5.43 -9.69 8.14
CA GLY A 216 6.06 -11.00 8.24
C GLY A 216 5.32 -11.86 9.26
N GLY A 217 5.63 -13.14 9.27
CA GLY A 217 5.12 -14.08 10.26
C GLY A 217 6.21 -14.54 11.23
N TRP A 218 5.81 -15.04 12.38
CA TRP A 218 6.67 -15.75 13.31
C TRP A 218 5.98 -16.94 13.95
N VAL A 219 6.76 -17.97 14.26
CA VAL A 219 6.30 -19.18 14.97
C VAL A 219 7.27 -19.47 16.08
N LEU A 220 6.74 -19.66 17.28
CA LEU A 220 7.46 -20.09 18.46
C LEU A 220 7.04 -21.52 18.82
N ASP A 221 7.98 -22.43 18.76
CA ASP A 221 7.85 -23.81 19.22
C ASP A 221 8.56 -23.96 20.54
N VAL A 222 7.86 -24.46 21.56
CA VAL A 222 8.39 -24.67 22.91
C VAL A 222 8.28 -26.13 23.29
N ASN A 223 9.38 -26.70 23.77
CA ASN A 223 9.46 -28.05 24.29
C ASN A 223 9.87 -28.05 25.77
N ALA A 224 9.37 -29.00 26.54
CA ALA A 224 9.70 -29.13 27.95
C ALA A 224 9.70 -30.59 28.40
N LYS A 225 10.31 -30.85 29.55
CA LYS A 225 10.17 -32.11 30.24
C LYS A 225 8.72 -32.29 30.68
N THR A 226 8.17 -33.49 30.48
CA THR A 226 6.85 -33.89 30.99
C THR A 226 6.98 -34.61 32.31
N GLY A 227 5.92 -34.64 33.08
CA GLY A 227 5.85 -35.34 34.37
C GLY A 227 4.54 -35.05 35.08
N HIS A 228 4.36 -35.63 36.27
CA HIS A 228 3.21 -35.34 37.12
C HIS A 228 3.25 -33.88 37.63
N SER A 229 2.12 -33.19 37.62
CA SER A 229 2.02 -31.76 37.99
C SER A 229 2.52 -31.43 39.39
N ALA A 230 2.44 -32.36 40.33
CA ALA A 230 2.97 -32.17 41.68
C ALA A 230 4.49 -31.89 41.72
N GLY A 231 5.23 -32.27 40.67
CA GLY A 231 6.66 -32.04 40.54
C GLY A 231 7.04 -30.71 39.88
N ILE A 232 6.09 -29.92 39.40
CA ILE A 232 6.35 -28.65 38.70
C ILE A 232 7.21 -27.70 39.59
N PHE A 233 8.12 -26.95 38.95
CA PHE A 233 9.10 -26.03 39.57
C PHE A 233 10.25 -26.71 40.29
N SER A 234 10.26 -28.05 40.42
CA SER A 234 11.44 -28.74 40.92
C SER A 234 12.60 -28.69 39.92
N GLN A 235 13.83 -28.84 40.43
CA GLN A 235 15.01 -28.85 39.56
C GLN A 235 14.96 -29.99 38.50
N SER A 236 14.34 -31.12 38.83
CA SER A 236 14.24 -32.30 37.97
C SER A 236 13.15 -32.17 36.89
N ALA A 237 12.00 -31.57 37.22
CA ALA A 237 10.84 -31.46 36.32
C ALA A 237 10.81 -30.14 35.54
N GLY A 238 11.26 -29.05 36.13
CA GLY A 238 11.29 -27.73 35.51
C GLY A 238 9.94 -27.05 35.48
N TYR A 239 9.75 -26.15 34.51
CA TYR A 239 8.60 -25.24 34.44
C TYR A 239 7.51 -25.66 33.47
N GLY A 240 7.80 -26.54 32.51
CA GLY A 240 6.86 -26.93 31.46
C GLY A 240 6.69 -25.87 30.34
N ALA A 241 6.19 -26.34 29.20
CA ALA A 241 6.14 -25.53 27.98
C ALA A 241 5.17 -24.35 28.07
N ILE A 242 4.11 -24.44 28.86
CA ILE A 242 3.12 -23.34 29.00
C ILE A 242 3.74 -22.13 29.68
N TYR A 243 4.46 -22.33 30.79
CA TYR A 243 5.11 -21.22 31.48
C TYR A 243 6.23 -20.59 30.65
N GLU A 244 6.97 -21.40 29.90
CA GLU A 244 8.02 -20.89 29.02
C GLU A 244 7.44 -20.07 27.86
N ALA A 245 6.38 -20.54 27.18
CA ALA A 245 5.70 -19.78 26.16
C ALA A 245 5.14 -18.46 26.68
N ALA A 246 4.49 -18.49 27.86
CA ALA A 246 3.96 -17.29 28.51
C ALA A 246 5.05 -16.29 28.87
N ARG A 247 6.21 -16.76 29.38
CA ARG A 247 7.39 -15.91 29.63
C ARG A 247 7.86 -15.22 28.37
N ILE A 248 8.08 -15.98 27.29
CA ILE A 248 8.63 -15.47 26.03
C ILE A 248 7.71 -14.40 25.45
N ILE A 249 6.40 -14.66 25.31
CA ILE A 249 5.47 -13.66 24.75
C ILE A 249 5.31 -12.43 25.65
N THR A 250 5.43 -12.61 26.95
CA THR A 250 5.43 -11.48 27.91
C THR A 250 6.69 -10.63 27.74
N GLU A 251 7.86 -11.26 27.59
CA GLU A 251 9.12 -10.56 27.34
C GLU A 251 9.12 -9.86 25.97
N PHE A 252 8.55 -10.45 24.92
CA PHE A 252 8.36 -9.76 23.65
C PHE A 252 7.56 -8.46 23.85
N ARG A 253 6.41 -8.55 24.54
CA ARG A 253 5.60 -7.38 24.86
C ARG A 253 6.38 -6.35 25.67
N THR A 254 7.03 -6.77 26.74
CA THR A 254 7.73 -5.87 27.67
C THR A 254 8.86 -5.12 26.99
N GLN A 255 9.59 -5.78 26.08
CA GLN A 255 10.81 -5.22 25.51
C GLN A 255 10.61 -4.55 24.14
N LEU A 256 9.47 -4.76 23.46
CA LEU A 256 9.25 -4.29 22.08
C LEU A 256 8.02 -3.40 21.90
N LYS A 257 7.06 -3.39 22.85
CA LYS A 257 5.76 -2.71 22.67
C LYS A 257 5.84 -1.20 22.43
N ASP A 258 6.91 -0.57 22.88
CA ASP A 258 7.10 0.88 22.81
C ASP A 258 7.86 1.32 21.54
N GLU A 259 8.25 0.38 20.70
CA GLU A 259 8.86 0.65 19.40
C GLU A 259 7.78 1.22 18.44
N LYS A 260 7.96 2.47 18.06
CA LYS A 260 6.97 3.17 17.21
C LYS A 260 6.80 2.44 15.88
N TYR A 261 5.55 2.21 15.47
CA TYR A 261 5.14 1.51 14.24
C TYR A 261 5.45 0.02 14.19
N LEU A 262 6.06 -0.56 15.21
CA LEU A 262 6.24 -1.99 15.35
C LEU A 262 5.00 -2.61 16.00
N THR A 263 4.45 -3.65 15.41
CA THR A 263 3.44 -4.50 16.06
C THR A 263 3.75 -5.96 15.82
N PHE A 264 3.50 -6.78 16.83
CA PHE A 264 3.71 -8.22 16.78
C PHE A 264 2.58 -8.87 17.58
N ASN A 265 1.68 -9.52 16.89
CA ASN A 265 0.49 -10.10 17.50
C ASN A 265 0.66 -11.63 17.61
N PRO A 266 0.58 -12.24 18.82
CA PRO A 266 0.39 -13.67 18.93
C PRO A 266 -1.07 -14.00 18.63
N GLY A 267 -1.36 -14.33 17.37
CA GLY A 267 -2.72 -14.58 16.88
C GLY A 267 -3.26 -15.97 17.20
N LEU A 268 -2.37 -16.94 17.44
CA LEU A 268 -2.72 -18.34 17.73
C LEU A 268 -1.77 -18.91 18.76
N MET A 269 -2.31 -19.50 19.83
CA MET A 269 -1.53 -20.21 20.86
C MET A 269 -2.23 -21.51 21.25
N SER A 270 -1.46 -22.60 21.38
CA SER A 270 -1.94 -23.87 21.86
C SER A 270 -0.84 -24.60 22.67
N ALA A 271 -1.24 -25.40 23.65
CA ALA A 271 -0.30 -26.15 24.47
C ALA A 271 -0.95 -27.44 25.00
N GLY A 272 -0.16 -28.50 25.22
CA GLY A 272 -0.68 -29.76 25.70
C GLY A 272 0.36 -30.87 25.73
N SER A 273 -0.10 -32.10 25.99
CA SER A 273 0.74 -33.29 25.91
C SER A 273 1.06 -33.64 24.46
N GLU A 274 0.16 -33.32 23.54
CA GLU A 274 0.31 -33.50 22.11
C GLU A 274 -0.28 -32.28 21.39
N ILE A 275 0.42 -31.77 20.37
CA ILE A 275 -0.02 -30.66 19.51
C ILE A 275 0.05 -31.11 18.06
N LYS A 276 -1.05 -30.96 17.32
CA LYS A 276 -1.11 -31.14 15.87
C LYS A 276 -1.31 -29.80 15.18
N VAL A 277 -0.34 -29.40 14.36
CA VAL A 277 -0.33 -28.12 13.66
C VAL A 277 -0.65 -28.36 12.19
N ASP A 278 -1.75 -27.77 11.71
CA ASP A 278 -2.09 -27.65 10.30
C ASP A 278 -1.83 -26.20 9.86
N LYS A 279 -0.62 -25.97 9.34
CA LYS A 279 -0.20 -24.63 8.89
C LYS A 279 -1.01 -24.13 7.71
N ALA A 280 -1.50 -25.02 6.84
CA ALA A 280 -2.24 -24.63 5.65
C ALA A 280 -3.61 -24.02 5.98
N ASN A 281 -4.24 -24.50 7.05
CA ASN A 281 -5.56 -24.07 7.49
C ASN A 281 -5.50 -23.17 8.75
N ALA A 282 -4.31 -22.75 9.18
CA ALA A 282 -4.09 -21.98 10.42
C ALA A 282 -4.78 -22.62 11.65
N LYS A 283 -4.76 -23.96 11.72
CA LYS A 283 -5.45 -24.73 12.74
C LYS A 283 -4.45 -25.45 13.65
N VAL A 284 -4.71 -25.42 14.96
CA VAL A 284 -3.92 -26.18 15.93
C VAL A 284 -4.87 -26.94 16.85
N GLU A 285 -4.63 -28.24 17.00
CA GLU A 285 -5.32 -29.10 17.95
C GLU A 285 -4.36 -29.49 19.07
N ALA A 286 -4.81 -29.46 20.31
CA ALA A 286 -4.04 -29.90 21.44
C ALA A 286 -4.82 -30.91 22.31
N ILE A 287 -4.11 -31.91 22.80
CA ILE A 287 -4.62 -32.90 23.75
C ILE A 287 -3.75 -32.84 25.00
N GLY A 288 -4.36 -32.91 26.18
CA GLY A 288 -3.64 -32.88 27.43
C GLY A 288 -4.47 -33.30 28.63
N LYS A 289 -3.81 -33.46 29.77
CA LYS A 289 -4.43 -33.71 31.08
C LYS A 289 -3.98 -32.65 32.05
N THR A 290 -4.85 -32.18 32.94
CA THR A 290 -4.59 -31.10 33.89
C THR A 290 -3.54 -31.45 34.95
N ASN A 291 -3.26 -32.71 35.20
CA ASN A 291 -2.27 -33.21 36.15
C ASN A 291 -0.93 -33.63 35.50
N ILE A 292 -0.69 -33.20 34.24
CA ILE A 292 0.56 -33.41 33.50
C ILE A 292 1.23 -32.08 33.20
N ILE A 293 2.54 -31.99 33.43
CA ILE A 293 3.37 -30.87 32.97
C ILE A 293 3.40 -30.93 31.46
N SER A 294 2.90 -29.86 30.81
CA SER A 294 2.81 -29.77 29.35
C SER A 294 4.21 -29.84 28.71
N PRO A 295 4.49 -30.84 27.86
CA PRO A 295 5.76 -30.93 27.16
C PRO A 295 5.86 -30.02 25.94
N ALA A 296 4.75 -29.48 25.42
CA ALA A 296 4.76 -28.72 24.19
C ALA A 296 3.85 -27.48 24.26
N ALA A 297 4.30 -26.39 23.65
CA ALA A 297 3.47 -25.23 23.32
C ALA A 297 3.86 -24.67 21.94
N TYR A 298 2.87 -24.14 21.25
CA TYR A 298 2.98 -23.53 19.92
C TYR A 298 2.34 -22.15 19.94
N VAL A 299 3.05 -21.15 19.43
CA VAL A 299 2.51 -19.81 19.25
C VAL A 299 2.85 -19.34 17.84
N ALA A 300 1.88 -18.80 17.13
CA ALA A 300 2.08 -18.17 15.82
C ALA A 300 1.52 -16.76 15.81
N GLY A 301 2.19 -15.88 15.08
CA GLY A 301 1.78 -14.48 15.02
C GLY A 301 2.28 -13.75 13.79
N ASP A 302 1.82 -12.50 13.62
CA ASP A 302 2.33 -11.58 12.62
C ASP A 302 3.29 -10.56 13.23
N LEU A 303 4.10 -9.95 12.36
CA LEU A 303 5.03 -8.87 12.66
C LEU A 303 4.84 -7.78 11.61
N ARG A 304 4.50 -6.57 12.06
CA ARG A 304 4.37 -5.40 11.21
C ARG A 304 5.45 -4.38 11.56
N PHE A 305 6.12 -3.84 10.55
CA PHE A 305 7.28 -2.97 10.71
C PHE A 305 7.26 -1.84 9.68
N ILE A 306 7.96 -0.75 9.98
CA ILE A 306 8.01 0.44 9.11
C ILE A 306 9.26 0.46 8.20
N SER A 307 10.26 -0.37 8.52
CA SER A 307 11.48 -0.54 7.72
C SER A 307 12.07 -1.94 7.91
N GLU A 308 12.86 -2.38 6.93
CA GLU A 308 13.57 -3.65 7.00
C GLU A 308 14.55 -3.67 8.18
N VAL A 309 15.18 -2.53 8.49
CA VAL A 309 16.06 -2.39 9.64
C VAL A 309 15.32 -2.61 10.97
N GLN A 310 14.10 -2.08 11.09
CA GLN A 310 13.28 -2.30 12.28
C GLN A 310 12.87 -3.77 12.40
N ARG A 311 12.46 -4.39 11.30
CA ARG A 311 12.14 -5.84 11.24
C ARG A 311 13.30 -6.68 11.78
N ASP A 312 14.49 -6.45 11.25
CA ASP A 312 15.65 -7.27 11.57
C ASP A 312 16.07 -7.09 13.04
N LYS A 313 16.07 -5.87 13.55
CA LYS A 313 16.30 -5.59 14.97
C LYS A 313 15.27 -6.26 15.89
N ALA A 314 13.98 -6.21 15.52
CA ALA A 314 12.92 -6.86 16.27
C ALA A 314 13.11 -8.39 16.29
N ARG A 315 13.42 -8.99 15.15
CA ARG A 315 13.69 -10.44 15.02
C ARG A 315 14.88 -10.87 15.84
N GLU A 316 15.98 -10.11 15.82
CA GLU A 316 17.16 -10.40 16.65
C GLU A 316 16.81 -10.35 18.13
N LYS A 317 16.07 -9.37 18.57
CA LYS A 317 15.63 -9.26 19.96
C LYS A 317 14.71 -10.40 20.36
N MET A 318 13.76 -10.78 19.51
CA MET A 318 12.89 -11.94 19.74
C MET A 318 13.68 -13.25 19.81
N LYS A 319 14.70 -13.44 18.96
CA LYS A 319 15.63 -14.58 19.04
C LYS A 319 16.41 -14.61 20.37
N ALA A 320 16.93 -13.47 20.79
CA ALA A 320 17.70 -13.36 22.04
C ALA A 320 16.84 -13.68 23.27
N ILE A 321 15.58 -13.25 23.30
CA ILE A 321 14.61 -13.58 24.36
C ILE A 321 14.30 -15.09 24.35
N THR A 322 14.08 -15.66 23.16
CA THR A 322 13.75 -17.08 22.99
C THR A 322 14.94 -17.99 23.39
N ALA A 323 16.17 -17.54 23.19
CA ALA A 323 17.36 -18.31 23.56
C ALA A 323 17.56 -18.46 25.08
N GLN A 324 16.91 -17.64 25.90
CA GLN A 324 16.87 -17.76 27.34
C GLN A 324 15.76 -18.72 27.73
N SER A 325 16.08 -19.84 28.35
CA SER A 325 15.08 -20.88 28.68
C SER A 325 14.92 -21.04 30.18
N LEU A 326 13.72 -21.25 30.66
CA LEU A 326 13.45 -21.72 32.00
C LEU A 326 13.99 -23.15 32.17
N ASN A 327 14.27 -23.52 33.40
CA ASN A 327 14.77 -24.88 33.69
C ASN A 327 13.84 -25.96 33.13
N GLY A 328 14.42 -26.92 32.41
CA GLY A 328 13.69 -28.04 31.80
C GLY A 328 12.91 -27.72 30.54
N THR A 329 13.14 -26.54 29.93
CA THR A 329 12.51 -26.13 28.67
C THR A 329 13.53 -25.84 27.57
N SER A 330 13.09 -25.81 26.33
CA SER A 330 13.82 -25.32 25.16
C SER A 330 12.84 -24.71 24.17
N SER A 331 13.26 -23.65 23.45
CA SER A 331 12.38 -22.92 22.53
C SER A 331 13.10 -22.60 21.24
N THR A 332 12.34 -22.58 20.14
CA THR A 332 12.81 -22.17 18.82
C THR A 332 11.82 -21.16 18.23
N ILE A 333 12.34 -20.05 17.71
CA ILE A 333 11.53 -19.12 16.93
C ILE A 333 11.95 -19.12 15.46
N THR A 334 10.99 -19.19 14.57
CA THR A 334 11.17 -19.08 13.12
C THR A 334 10.40 -17.91 12.57
N PHE A 335 10.91 -17.31 11.51
CA PHE A 335 10.28 -16.17 10.84
C PHE A 335 10.00 -16.48 9.37
N THR A 336 8.91 -15.92 8.87
CA THR A 336 8.59 -15.92 7.44
C THR A 336 8.53 -14.48 6.95
N ASP A 337 9.08 -14.24 5.77
CA ASP A 337 8.95 -12.96 5.11
C ASP A 337 7.61 -12.89 4.36
N GLY A 338 6.96 -11.75 4.47
CA GLY A 338 5.81 -11.37 3.67
C GLY A 338 6.17 -10.16 2.80
N LEU A 339 5.28 -9.18 2.72
CA LEU A 339 5.51 -7.97 1.93
C LEU A 339 6.50 -7.03 2.62
N PRO A 340 7.41 -6.38 1.88
CA PRO A 340 8.35 -5.40 2.43
C PRO A 340 7.63 -4.12 2.89
N ALA A 341 8.36 -3.26 3.61
CA ALA A 341 7.87 -1.94 3.97
C ALA A 341 8.18 -0.91 2.87
N MET A 342 7.30 0.05 2.71
CA MET A 342 7.64 1.35 2.12
C MET A 342 8.04 2.28 3.26
N GLU A 343 9.34 2.45 3.45
CA GLU A 343 9.89 3.30 4.53
C GLU A 343 9.63 4.79 4.22
N PRO A 344 9.31 5.63 5.24
CA PRO A 344 9.09 7.06 5.06
C PRO A 344 10.42 7.80 4.85
N THR A 345 10.91 7.82 3.62
CA THR A 345 12.18 8.45 3.25
C THR A 345 12.04 9.97 3.08
N GLU A 346 13.16 10.69 3.12
CA GLU A 346 13.17 12.12 2.76
C GLU A 346 12.68 12.36 1.33
N GLY A 347 12.96 11.43 0.40
CA GLY A 347 12.46 11.48 -0.96
C GLY A 347 10.94 11.49 -1.01
N ASN A 348 10.31 10.59 -0.25
CA ASN A 348 8.85 10.52 -0.15
C ASN A 348 8.27 11.82 0.42
N TYR A 349 8.88 12.39 1.47
CA TYR A 349 8.44 13.67 2.03
C TYR A 349 8.65 14.85 1.08
N ARG A 350 9.70 14.85 0.23
CA ARG A 350 9.84 15.85 -0.83
C ARG A 350 8.67 15.78 -1.83
N LEU A 351 8.23 14.58 -2.20
CA LEU A 351 7.07 14.38 -3.07
C LEU A 351 5.78 14.94 -2.44
N VAL A 352 5.58 14.76 -1.12
CA VAL A 352 4.45 15.39 -0.41
C VAL A 352 4.51 16.91 -0.50
N LYS A 353 5.65 17.52 -0.21
CA LYS A 353 5.81 18.98 -0.32
C LYS A 353 5.53 19.48 -1.73
N TYR A 354 5.94 18.71 -2.73
CA TYR A 354 5.68 19.02 -4.13
C TYR A 354 4.18 18.95 -4.46
N LEU A 355 3.49 17.94 -3.97
CA LEU A 355 2.04 17.77 -4.11
C LEU A 355 1.26 18.84 -3.31
N ASP A 356 1.71 19.19 -2.10
CA ASP A 356 1.15 20.28 -1.30
C ASP A 356 1.16 21.59 -2.05
N LYS A 357 2.28 21.90 -2.73
CA LYS A 357 2.37 23.09 -3.58
C LYS A 357 1.31 23.06 -4.70
N ILE A 358 1.12 21.91 -5.35
CA ILE A 358 0.08 21.74 -6.38
C ILE A 358 -1.31 21.99 -5.78
N SER A 359 -1.61 21.40 -4.64
CA SER A 359 -2.91 21.52 -3.97
C SER A 359 -3.21 22.99 -3.58
N ARG A 360 -2.21 23.72 -3.09
CA ARG A 360 -2.34 25.14 -2.80
C ARG A 360 -2.53 25.99 -4.07
N ASP A 361 -1.78 25.70 -5.13
CA ASP A 361 -1.93 26.37 -6.43
C ASP A 361 -3.35 26.13 -7.01
N MET A 362 -3.96 24.98 -6.74
CA MET A 362 -5.35 24.65 -7.07
C MET A 362 -6.38 25.28 -6.12
N SER A 363 -5.96 25.89 -5.02
CA SER A 363 -6.83 26.44 -3.96
C SER A 363 -7.71 25.40 -3.25
N ILE A 364 -7.23 24.15 -3.16
CA ILE A 364 -7.94 23.05 -2.47
C ILE A 364 -7.41 22.76 -1.05
N GLY A 365 -6.56 23.65 -0.54
CA GLY A 365 -5.95 23.50 0.78
C GLY A 365 -4.59 22.80 0.76
N ALA A 366 -4.07 22.54 1.95
CA ALA A 366 -2.79 21.84 2.10
C ALA A 366 -2.94 20.33 1.90
N THR A 367 -1.92 19.69 1.32
CA THR A 367 -1.79 18.22 1.34
C THR A 367 -0.70 17.83 2.32
N LEU A 368 -0.99 16.87 3.19
CA LEU A 368 -0.13 16.41 4.26
C LEU A 368 0.24 14.94 4.08
N ALA A 369 1.37 14.56 4.66
CA ALA A 369 1.69 13.15 4.86
C ALA A 369 0.76 12.55 5.92
N GLY A 370 0.15 11.41 5.63
CA GLY A 370 -0.56 10.60 6.60
C GLY A 370 0.37 9.99 7.65
N ASP A 371 -0.21 9.43 8.71
CA ASP A 371 0.57 8.70 9.69
C ASP A 371 1.26 7.49 9.02
N PRO A 372 2.61 7.39 9.08
CA PRO A 372 3.35 6.27 8.52
C PRO A 372 2.88 4.89 8.98
N GLY A 373 2.33 4.79 10.18
CA GLY A 373 1.80 3.54 10.75
C GLY A 373 0.39 3.17 10.31
N ALA A 374 -0.33 4.04 9.61
CA ALA A 374 -1.76 3.85 9.34
C ALA A 374 -2.07 2.83 8.25
N ARG A 375 -1.13 2.55 7.32
CA ARG A 375 -1.39 1.69 6.15
C ARG A 375 -0.54 0.43 6.16
N GLY A 376 -1.16 -0.68 5.74
CA GLY A 376 -0.48 -1.94 5.45
C GLY A 376 0.35 -1.88 4.17
N ALA A 377 1.08 -2.96 3.87
CA ALA A 377 1.83 -3.10 2.62
C ALA A 377 0.90 -3.06 1.40
N GLY A 378 1.47 -2.80 0.24
CA GLY A 378 0.85 -2.83 -1.06
C GLY A 378 1.95 -2.91 -2.11
N ASP A 379 1.61 -3.00 -3.39
CA ASP A 379 2.58 -3.20 -4.48
C ASP A 379 3.74 -2.20 -4.48
N ILE A 380 3.48 -0.94 -4.14
CA ILE A 380 4.52 0.11 -4.09
C ILE A 380 5.63 -0.24 -3.08
N SER A 381 5.34 -1.06 -2.06
CA SER A 381 6.32 -1.50 -1.08
C SER A 381 7.46 -2.33 -1.69
N ASP A 382 7.16 -3.11 -2.74
CA ASP A 382 8.16 -3.97 -3.41
C ASP A 382 9.28 -3.16 -4.08
N ILE A 383 9.00 -1.92 -4.43
CA ILE A 383 9.92 -1.05 -5.16
C ILE A 383 10.45 0.14 -4.36
N ALA A 384 9.93 0.37 -3.16
CA ALA A 384 10.22 1.56 -2.35
C ALA A 384 11.71 1.75 -2.00
N LYS A 385 12.49 0.66 -1.99
CA LYS A 385 13.95 0.74 -1.79
C LYS A 385 14.74 1.20 -3.02
N TYR A 386 14.10 1.36 -4.17
CA TYR A 386 14.79 1.70 -5.44
C TYR A 386 14.43 3.09 -5.97
N VAL A 387 13.27 3.62 -5.61
CA VAL A 387 12.72 4.88 -6.15
C VAL A 387 12.03 5.67 -5.05
N ASP A 388 11.94 6.99 -5.20
CA ASP A 388 11.12 7.83 -4.33
C ASP A 388 9.64 7.52 -4.58
N CYS A 389 8.87 7.31 -3.51
CA CYS A 389 7.50 6.81 -3.57
C CYS A 389 6.49 7.77 -2.94
N LEU A 390 5.34 7.92 -3.59
CA LEU A 390 4.16 8.56 -3.01
C LEU A 390 2.94 7.70 -3.33
N ASP A 391 2.13 7.39 -2.31
CA ASP A 391 0.97 6.54 -2.49
C ASP A 391 -0.31 7.18 -1.95
N GLY A 392 -1.48 6.58 -2.23
CA GLY A 392 -2.76 7.17 -1.89
C GLY A 392 -3.15 8.34 -2.81
N MET A 393 -2.73 8.28 -4.07
CA MET A 393 -3.06 9.27 -5.11
C MET A 393 -4.40 8.98 -5.79
N GLY A 394 -5.04 7.86 -5.47
CA GLY A 394 -6.26 7.38 -6.13
C GLY A 394 -7.55 7.99 -5.58
N ALA A 395 -8.63 7.23 -5.62
CA ALA A 395 -9.94 7.67 -5.19
C ALA A 395 -10.05 7.78 -3.67
N SER A 396 -10.87 8.71 -3.18
CA SER A 396 -11.27 8.80 -1.80
C SER A 396 -12.61 8.09 -1.59
N GLY A 397 -12.74 7.41 -0.47
CA GLY A 397 -13.93 6.63 -0.18
C GLY A 397 -13.85 5.88 1.14
N GLY A 398 -14.44 4.71 1.19
CA GLY A 398 -14.38 3.89 2.40
C GLY A 398 -14.95 2.50 2.20
N GLY A 399 -14.75 1.65 3.21
CA GLY A 399 -15.29 0.30 3.20
C GLY A 399 -14.52 -0.67 2.27
N ALA A 400 -13.29 -0.35 1.86
CA ALA A 400 -12.43 -1.28 1.14
C ALA A 400 -12.40 -2.66 1.81
N HIS A 401 -12.34 -3.73 1.00
CA HIS A 401 -12.38 -5.13 1.43
C HIS A 401 -13.70 -5.56 2.12
N LYS A 402 -14.78 -4.78 1.98
CA LYS A 402 -16.08 -5.11 2.58
C LYS A 402 -17.22 -4.89 1.59
N PRO A 403 -18.29 -5.69 1.65
CA PRO A 403 -19.53 -5.36 0.94
C PRO A 403 -20.02 -3.95 1.31
N GLY A 404 -20.42 -3.17 0.31
CA GLY A 404 -20.84 -1.78 0.52
C GLY A 404 -19.70 -0.77 0.45
N GLU A 405 -18.57 -1.14 -0.12
CA GLU A 405 -17.48 -0.22 -0.48
C GLU A 405 -18.00 0.98 -1.26
N VAL A 406 -17.51 2.18 -0.94
CA VAL A 406 -18.01 3.44 -1.52
C VAL A 406 -16.88 4.35 -1.98
N VAL A 407 -17.19 5.21 -2.96
CA VAL A 407 -16.32 6.27 -3.45
C VAL A 407 -17.00 7.64 -3.35
N ASN A 408 -16.20 8.69 -3.10
CA ASN A 408 -16.66 10.07 -3.04
C ASN A 408 -16.62 10.72 -4.43
N LEU A 409 -17.77 10.82 -5.09
CA LEU A 409 -17.90 11.34 -6.44
C LEU A 409 -17.52 12.83 -6.57
N LYS A 410 -17.65 13.62 -5.49
CA LYS A 410 -17.32 15.06 -5.52
C LYS A 410 -15.82 15.32 -5.50
N GLU A 411 -15.06 14.42 -4.91
CA GLU A 411 -13.61 14.55 -4.81
C GLU A 411 -12.88 13.98 -6.04
N LEU A 412 -13.48 13.01 -6.75
CA LEU A 412 -12.85 12.37 -7.91
C LEU A 412 -12.33 13.36 -8.96
N PRO A 413 -13.10 14.36 -9.44
CA PRO A 413 -12.58 15.31 -10.42
C PRO A 413 -11.40 16.13 -9.90
N ILE A 414 -11.37 16.43 -8.59
CA ILE A 414 -10.26 17.14 -7.94
C ILE A 414 -9.01 16.25 -7.89
N LEU A 415 -9.19 14.98 -7.55
CA LEU A 415 -8.10 13.99 -7.51
C LEU A 415 -7.50 13.77 -8.90
N VAL A 416 -8.33 13.69 -9.94
CA VAL A 416 -7.87 13.62 -11.35
C VAL A 416 -7.05 14.86 -11.72
N GLN A 417 -7.53 16.06 -11.38
CA GLN A 417 -6.80 17.33 -11.65
C GLN A 417 -5.45 17.34 -10.93
N ARG A 418 -5.43 16.99 -9.64
CA ARG A 418 -4.21 16.94 -8.83
C ARG A 418 -3.20 15.94 -9.37
N ALA A 419 -3.66 14.74 -9.75
CA ALA A 419 -2.84 13.71 -10.37
C ALA A 419 -2.27 14.17 -11.73
N ALA A 420 -3.10 14.79 -12.58
CA ALA A 420 -2.65 15.31 -13.86
C ALA A 420 -1.59 16.41 -13.71
N LEU A 421 -1.77 17.33 -12.77
CA LEU A 421 -0.79 18.38 -12.47
C LEU A 421 0.51 17.80 -11.89
N MET A 422 0.43 16.79 -11.04
CA MET A 422 1.62 16.10 -10.50
C MET A 422 2.42 15.44 -11.63
N ILE A 423 1.77 14.66 -12.48
CA ILE A 423 2.41 14.01 -13.63
C ILE A 423 2.97 15.06 -14.59
N TYR A 424 2.20 16.11 -14.89
CA TYR A 424 2.62 17.21 -15.76
C TYR A 424 3.89 17.87 -15.26
N ARG A 425 3.91 18.33 -14.01
CA ARG A 425 5.07 19.03 -13.44
C ARG A 425 6.31 18.14 -13.36
N LEU A 426 6.17 16.88 -12.96
CA LEU A 426 7.28 15.94 -12.86
C LEU A 426 7.86 15.57 -14.23
N SER A 427 7.04 15.56 -15.27
CA SER A 427 7.45 15.20 -16.63
C SER A 427 8.04 16.37 -17.44
N ARG A 428 8.30 17.56 -16.83
CA ARG A 428 8.95 18.70 -17.50
C ARG A 428 10.46 18.72 -17.28
N ALA A 429 11.21 19.25 -18.25
CA ALA A 429 12.67 19.28 -18.24
C ALA A 429 13.28 20.01 -17.00
N ASN A 430 12.56 20.99 -16.46
CA ASN A 430 13.00 21.81 -15.31
C ASN A 430 12.39 21.37 -13.98
N SER A 431 11.88 20.12 -13.86
CA SER A 431 11.30 19.63 -12.62
C SER A 431 12.39 19.40 -11.56
N SER A 432 12.67 20.41 -10.74
CA SER A 432 13.46 20.25 -9.53
C SER A 432 12.53 19.92 -8.37
N ILE A 433 12.71 18.76 -7.75
CA ILE A 433 12.07 18.39 -6.48
C ILE A 433 13.10 18.75 -5.40
N ASN A 434 13.13 20.03 -5.01
CA ASN A 434 14.00 20.54 -3.93
C ASN A 434 13.23 20.58 -2.61
#